data_6597fbe9ac062471f4a9ab8d3db3cd18
#
_entry.id   6597fbe9ac062471f4a9ab8d3db3cd18
#
_cell.length_a   1.000
_cell.length_b   1.000
_cell.length_c   1.000
_cell.angle_alpha   90.00
_cell.angle_beta   90.00
_cell.angle_gamma   90.00
#
_symmetry.space_group_name_H-M   'P 1'
#
loop_
_entity.id
_entity.type
_entity.pdbx_description
1 polymer ?
#
loop_
_entity_poly.entity_id
_entity_poly.type
_entity_poly.pdbx_seq_one_letter_code
_entity_poly.pdbx_strand_id
1 'polypeptide(L)'
;RRIEVMKHLAMKALIAALVGVLPVSALAYEINDKLSIGGVLAGAYQYQFVDNDENKGRGAVPFQVEMSFTPDEKNEFFAKFGFAAGNGLNDQTSFTLAPWAADLEDDVKDINGRNRDYLLTVWYKYTFRLSEEHTLGFTGGIIDATDYLDENVYANDEYTQFMNESLVNGPHAFVPSYDIGGALEWKISNFSVRGVVMNVGENDEGNSYQFYGAQLGYTLSSPLGEGNYRVIVDRTSKQFLDKQGEDKEHLTGITVSFDQQLGDIFGAWIRFGWQDDKAAVDYDAIYSGGVNISGSLWRRENDNIGLGYSYLNGGNLDIEQTQVFEGYYRLVLNEYLALTADVQYMKDDYKEGSTPEPKGVILGLRATAEF
;
A
#
# COMPACT_ATOMS: atom_id res chain seq x y z
N ARG A 1 2.93 17.75 38.71
CA ARG A 1 3.17 16.38 38.22
C ARG A 1 2.23 15.98 37.05
N ARG A 2 0.90 16.16 37.15
CA ARG A 2 -0.06 15.86 36.04
C ARG A 2 0.14 16.76 34.82
N ILE A 3 0.50 18.01 34.98
CA ILE A 3 0.74 18.98 33.90
C ILE A 3 2.06 18.69 33.18
N GLU A 4 3.09 18.20 33.87
CA GLU A 4 4.36 17.77 33.24
C GLU A 4 4.20 16.51 32.42
N VAL A 5 3.43 15.54 32.90
CA VAL A 5 3.11 14.31 32.13
C VAL A 5 2.32 14.63 30.88
N MET A 6 1.35 15.55 30.95
CA MET A 6 0.61 16.00 29.76
C MET A 6 1.48 16.79 28.76
N LYS A 7 2.46 17.58 29.23
CA LYS A 7 3.41 18.27 28.36
C LYS A 7 4.37 17.30 27.68
N HIS A 8 4.81 16.24 28.38
CA HIS A 8 5.62 15.19 27.79
C HIS A 8 4.84 14.31 26.79
N LEU A 9 3.55 14.01 27.04
CA LEU A 9 2.71 13.32 26.05
C LEU A 9 2.43 14.20 24.83
N ALA A 10 2.13 15.49 25.03
CA ALA A 10 1.91 16.44 23.92
C ALA A 10 3.20 16.68 23.11
N MET A 11 4.37 16.68 23.76
CA MET A 11 5.65 16.84 23.08
C MET A 11 6.07 15.54 22.34
N LYS A 12 5.73 14.36 22.89
CA LYS A 12 5.93 13.06 22.18
C LYS A 12 5.00 12.94 20.97
N ALA A 13 3.74 13.38 21.07
CA ALA A 13 2.81 13.45 19.94
C ALA A 13 3.25 14.47 18.88
N LEU A 14 3.86 15.60 19.29
CA LEU A 14 4.39 16.63 18.37
C LEU A 14 5.68 16.15 17.68
N ILE A 15 6.51 15.35 18.36
CA ILE A 15 7.74 14.78 17.80
C ILE A 15 7.39 13.64 16.80
N ALA A 16 6.34 12.87 17.06
CA ALA A 16 5.84 11.84 16.13
C ALA A 16 5.26 12.45 14.84
N ALA A 17 4.70 13.66 14.90
CA ALA A 17 4.21 14.39 13.72
C ALA A 17 5.34 15.08 12.92
N LEU A 18 6.56 15.19 13.44
CA LEU A 18 7.70 15.89 12.84
C LEU A 18 8.71 14.98 12.14
N VAL A 19 8.62 13.68 12.34
CA VAL A 19 9.40 12.68 11.61
C VAL A 19 8.40 12.02 10.67
N GLY A 20 8.64 12.04 9.35
CA GLY A 20 7.88 11.24 8.40
C GLY A 20 8.05 9.76 8.77
N VAL A 21 7.34 9.35 9.79
CA VAL A 21 7.26 7.97 10.26
C VAL A 21 6.28 7.32 9.32
N LEU A 22 6.73 6.30 8.62
CA LEU A 22 5.87 5.19 8.22
C LEU A 22 4.86 4.96 9.35
N PRO A 23 3.60 4.60 9.08
CA PRO A 23 2.68 4.23 10.14
C PRO A 23 3.22 2.98 10.87
N VAL A 24 4.21 3.19 11.72
CA VAL A 24 4.47 2.22 12.78
C VAL A 24 3.18 2.24 13.58
N SER A 25 2.44 1.16 13.54
CA SER A 25 1.18 1.00 14.25
C SER A 25 1.36 1.57 15.65
N ALA A 26 0.46 2.48 16.05
CA ALA A 26 0.54 3.18 17.34
C ALA A 26 0.50 2.24 18.57
N LEU A 27 0.54 0.93 18.34
CA LEU A 27 0.38 -0.17 19.27
C LEU A 27 1.63 -1.05 19.41
N ALA A 28 2.75 -0.72 18.75
CA ALA A 28 3.99 -1.48 18.91
C ALA A 28 4.40 -1.55 20.40
N TYR A 29 4.66 -2.78 20.89
CA TYR A 29 5.11 -3.00 22.26
C TYR A 29 6.52 -2.47 22.44
N GLU A 30 6.69 -1.38 23.19
CA GLU A 30 8.00 -0.84 23.57
C GLU A 30 8.68 -1.76 24.59
N ILE A 31 9.62 -2.58 24.15
CA ILE A 31 10.45 -3.37 25.07
C ILE A 31 11.32 -2.45 25.91
N ASN A 32 11.84 -1.39 25.29
CA ASN A 32 12.55 -0.28 25.93
C ASN A 32 12.54 0.95 24.99
N ASP A 33 13.14 2.06 25.43
CA ASP A 33 13.20 3.32 24.69
C ASP A 33 13.83 3.22 23.27
N LYS A 34 14.40 2.07 22.89
CA LYS A 34 15.12 1.87 21.62
C LYS A 34 14.62 0.70 20.79
N LEU A 35 13.90 -0.22 21.38
CA LEU A 35 13.44 -1.44 20.73
C LEU A 35 11.93 -1.57 20.88
N SER A 36 11.24 -1.64 19.76
CA SER A 36 9.81 -1.93 19.67
C SER A 36 9.55 -3.16 18.81
N ILE A 37 8.48 -3.87 19.14
CA ILE A 37 7.94 -4.97 18.33
C ILE A 37 6.46 -4.69 18.15
N GLY A 38 6.01 -4.77 16.92
CA GLY A 38 4.62 -4.62 16.54
C GLY A 38 4.24 -5.60 15.46
N GLY A 39 3.01 -5.50 15.00
CA GLY A 39 2.57 -6.32 13.89
C GLY A 39 1.07 -6.33 13.71
N VAL A 40 0.62 -7.04 12.70
CA VAL A 40 -0.78 -7.25 12.39
C VAL A 40 -1.05 -8.72 12.11
N LEU A 41 -2.07 -9.26 12.75
CA LEU A 41 -2.70 -10.53 12.39
C LEU A 41 -4.06 -10.21 11.78
N ALA A 42 -4.27 -10.57 10.53
CA ALA A 42 -5.58 -10.42 9.90
C ALA A 42 -6.10 -11.78 9.47
N GLY A 43 -7.41 -11.94 9.56
CA GLY A 43 -8.11 -13.06 8.95
C GLY A 43 -9.28 -12.53 8.15
N ALA A 44 -9.37 -12.89 6.87
CA ALA A 44 -10.52 -12.52 6.06
C ALA A 44 -11.15 -13.73 5.39
N TYR A 45 -12.47 -13.64 5.23
CA TYR A 45 -13.24 -14.53 4.38
C TYR A 45 -14.01 -13.69 3.37
N GLN A 46 -13.83 -13.99 2.08
CA GLN A 46 -14.53 -13.33 0.99
C GLN A 46 -15.38 -14.34 0.24
N TYR A 47 -16.55 -13.91 -0.24
CA TYR A 47 -17.44 -14.72 -1.06
C TYR A 47 -17.85 -13.93 -2.30
N GLN A 48 -17.55 -14.47 -3.48
CA GLN A 48 -17.90 -13.87 -4.77
C GLN A 48 -19.22 -14.42 -5.32
N PHE A 49 -20.02 -13.49 -5.86
CA PHE A 49 -21.18 -13.75 -6.71
C PHE A 49 -20.84 -13.19 -8.09
N VAL A 50 -20.59 -14.04 -9.06
CA VAL A 50 -20.11 -13.64 -10.39
C VAL A 50 -21.04 -14.17 -11.47
N ASP A 51 -21.42 -13.31 -12.40
CA ASP A 51 -22.20 -13.70 -13.57
C ASP A 51 -21.35 -14.61 -14.48
N ASN A 52 -21.91 -15.73 -14.89
CA ASN A 52 -21.30 -16.72 -15.81
C ASN A 52 -20.07 -17.47 -15.26
N ASP A 53 -19.86 -17.46 -13.95
CA ASP A 53 -18.83 -18.28 -13.27
C ASP A 53 -19.38 -18.84 -11.95
N GLU A 54 -18.58 -19.69 -11.28
CA GLU A 54 -18.94 -20.27 -10.00
C GLU A 54 -18.89 -19.24 -8.86
N ASN A 55 -19.98 -19.20 -8.10
CA ASN A 55 -19.96 -18.53 -6.81
C ASN A 55 -19.08 -19.34 -5.85
N LYS A 56 -18.10 -18.69 -5.27
CA LYS A 56 -17.16 -19.37 -4.37
C LYS A 56 -16.72 -18.45 -3.23
N GLY A 57 -16.34 -19.06 -2.12
CA GLY A 57 -15.81 -18.33 -0.97
C GLY A 57 -14.50 -18.92 -0.52
N ARG A 58 -13.56 -18.07 -0.12
CA ARG A 58 -12.25 -18.46 0.38
C ARG A 58 -11.83 -17.52 1.50
N GLY A 59 -10.94 -18.00 2.34
CA GLY A 59 -10.33 -17.23 3.41
C GLY A 59 -8.83 -17.34 3.39
N ALA A 60 -8.18 -16.34 3.96
CA ALA A 60 -6.75 -16.33 4.22
C ALA A 60 -6.44 -15.66 5.55
N VAL A 61 -5.26 -15.95 6.08
CA VAL A 61 -4.79 -15.43 7.37
C VAL A 61 -3.35 -15.00 7.25
N PRO A 62 -3.06 -13.75 6.82
CA PRO A 62 -1.73 -13.15 6.91
C PRO A 62 -1.41 -12.71 8.34
N PHE A 63 -0.13 -12.79 8.69
CA PHE A 63 0.44 -12.34 9.94
C PHE A 63 1.79 -11.68 9.69
N GLN A 64 1.92 -10.42 10.06
CA GLN A 64 3.17 -9.67 9.96
C GLN A 64 3.71 -9.32 11.36
N VAL A 65 5.02 -9.39 11.51
CA VAL A 65 5.74 -8.98 12.72
C VAL A 65 6.81 -7.97 12.32
N GLU A 66 6.81 -6.85 12.99
CA GLU A 66 7.74 -5.75 12.77
C GLU A 66 8.64 -5.54 14.00
N MET A 67 9.91 -5.29 13.76
CA MET A 67 10.89 -4.98 14.79
C MET A 67 11.64 -3.71 14.39
N SER A 68 11.60 -2.69 15.25
CA SER A 68 12.37 -1.46 15.07
C SER A 68 13.37 -1.30 16.21
N PHE A 69 14.64 -1.05 15.87
CA PHE A 69 15.70 -0.72 16.81
C PHE A 69 16.31 0.62 16.47
N THR A 70 16.07 1.62 17.34
CA THR A 70 16.51 3.01 17.20
C THR A 70 17.49 3.35 18.31
N PRO A 71 18.80 3.00 18.18
CA PRO A 71 19.80 3.23 19.22
C PRO A 71 19.97 4.70 19.57
N ASP A 72 19.76 5.60 18.62
CA ASP A 72 19.78 7.06 18.75
C ASP A 72 18.89 7.71 17.67
N GLU A 73 18.77 9.06 17.69
CA GLU A 73 17.92 9.83 16.78
C GLU A 73 18.32 9.79 15.29
N LYS A 74 19.47 9.20 14.95
CA LYS A 74 20.02 9.18 13.59
C LYS A 74 20.00 7.79 12.99
N ASN A 75 20.04 6.76 13.80
CA ASN A 75 20.25 5.38 13.42
C ASN A 75 18.98 4.57 13.68
N GLU A 76 18.47 3.89 12.66
CA GLU A 76 17.33 3.00 12.75
C GLU A 76 17.62 1.69 12.00
N PHE A 77 17.30 0.57 12.63
CA PHE A 77 17.31 -0.77 12.05
C PHE A 77 15.89 -1.31 12.11
N PHE A 78 15.43 -1.87 11.02
CA PHE A 78 14.08 -2.40 10.93
C PHE A 78 14.10 -3.77 10.29
N ALA A 79 13.16 -4.63 10.71
CA ALA A 79 12.88 -5.90 10.06
C ALA A 79 11.38 -6.20 10.11
N LYS A 80 10.82 -6.67 8.99
CA LYS A 80 9.44 -7.13 8.85
C LYS A 80 9.45 -8.58 8.37
N PHE A 81 8.71 -9.43 9.07
CA PHE A 81 8.47 -10.82 8.70
C PHE A 81 6.99 -10.99 8.37
N GLY A 82 6.68 -11.66 7.26
CA GLY A 82 5.34 -12.00 6.85
C GLY A 82 5.14 -13.52 6.82
N PHE A 83 4.03 -13.95 7.34
CA PHE A 83 3.56 -15.35 7.30
C PHE A 83 2.11 -15.34 6.85
N ALA A 84 1.70 -16.32 6.05
CA ALA A 84 0.30 -16.42 5.68
C ALA A 84 -0.14 -17.87 5.53
N ALA A 85 -1.44 -18.08 5.63
CA ALA A 85 -2.11 -19.35 5.35
C ALA A 85 -3.26 -19.12 4.36
N GLY A 86 -3.13 -19.69 3.17
CA GLY A 86 -4.07 -19.57 2.05
C GLY A 86 -3.93 -18.25 1.29
N ASN A 87 -4.46 -18.25 0.05
CA ASN A 87 -4.45 -17.10 -0.88
C ASN A 87 -5.82 -16.43 -1.05
N GLY A 88 -6.80 -16.81 -0.20
CA GLY A 88 -8.14 -16.25 -0.29
C GLY A 88 -8.81 -16.50 -1.64
N LEU A 89 -9.37 -15.46 -2.23
CA LEU A 89 -9.92 -15.50 -3.59
C LEU A 89 -8.88 -15.13 -4.67
N ASN A 90 -7.71 -14.62 -4.33
CA ASN A 90 -6.76 -14.03 -5.28
C ASN A 90 -6.36 -14.98 -6.41
N ASP A 91 -6.07 -16.24 -6.11
CA ASP A 91 -5.71 -17.28 -7.08
C ASP A 91 -6.92 -18.04 -7.68
N GLN A 92 -8.13 -17.66 -7.31
CA GLN A 92 -9.37 -18.37 -7.66
C GLN A 92 -10.47 -17.48 -8.21
N THR A 93 -10.30 -16.18 -8.17
CA THR A 93 -11.26 -15.24 -8.75
C THR A 93 -11.23 -15.27 -10.27
N SER A 94 -12.33 -14.85 -10.89
CA SER A 94 -12.41 -14.67 -12.35
C SER A 94 -11.97 -13.27 -12.78
N PHE A 95 -11.77 -12.39 -11.83
CA PHE A 95 -11.34 -11.01 -12.08
C PHE A 95 -9.83 -10.95 -12.24
N THR A 96 -9.36 -10.01 -13.05
CA THR A 96 -7.94 -9.76 -13.27
C THR A 96 -7.27 -9.22 -12.01
N LEU A 97 -7.97 -8.38 -11.25
CA LEU A 97 -7.44 -7.76 -10.04
C LEU A 97 -7.71 -8.59 -8.80
N ALA A 98 -6.75 -8.61 -7.88
CA ALA A 98 -6.86 -9.28 -6.60
C ALA A 98 -7.92 -8.61 -5.70
N PRO A 99 -8.88 -9.39 -5.18
CA PRO A 99 -9.86 -8.86 -4.22
C PRO A 99 -9.29 -8.51 -2.84
N TRP A 100 -8.08 -8.94 -2.54
CA TRP A 100 -7.37 -8.56 -1.32
C TRP A 100 -5.87 -8.43 -1.57
N ALA A 101 -5.34 -7.23 -1.44
CA ALA A 101 -3.95 -6.87 -1.71
C ALA A 101 -2.96 -7.24 -0.59
N ALA A 102 -3.39 -7.99 0.45
CA ALA A 102 -2.50 -8.39 1.53
C ALA A 102 -1.46 -9.40 1.06
N ASP A 103 -0.30 -9.42 1.71
CA ASP A 103 0.71 -10.45 1.51
C ASP A 103 0.18 -11.82 1.94
N LEU A 104 -0.22 -12.64 0.98
CA LEU A 104 -0.81 -13.95 1.21
C LEU A 104 0.24 -15.07 1.08
N GLU A 105 -0.17 -16.34 1.01
CA GLU A 105 0.74 -17.47 1.15
C GLU A 105 1.77 -17.56 0.02
N ASP A 106 1.43 -17.18 -1.19
CA ASP A 106 2.31 -17.12 -2.35
C ASP A 106 3.28 -15.92 -2.29
N ASP A 107 2.82 -14.76 -1.78
CA ASP A 107 3.63 -13.55 -1.68
C ASP A 107 4.78 -13.68 -0.65
N VAL A 108 4.57 -14.48 0.42
CA VAL A 108 5.55 -14.63 1.51
C VAL A 108 6.55 -15.78 1.30
N LYS A 109 6.47 -16.50 0.18
CA LYS A 109 7.35 -17.61 -0.18
C LYS A 109 8.08 -17.33 -1.48
N ASP A 110 9.35 -17.74 -1.53
CA ASP A 110 10.23 -17.54 -2.69
C ASP A 110 10.19 -16.10 -3.24
N ILE A 111 10.18 -15.13 -2.32
CA ILE A 111 9.94 -13.72 -2.61
C ILE A 111 10.86 -13.24 -3.74
N ASN A 112 10.27 -12.79 -4.85
CA ASN A 112 10.95 -12.31 -6.07
C ASN A 112 11.96 -13.33 -6.65
N GLY A 113 11.68 -14.66 -6.56
CA GLY A 113 12.56 -15.70 -7.06
C GLY A 113 13.90 -15.82 -6.32
N ARG A 114 13.99 -15.26 -5.12
CA ARG A 114 15.24 -15.21 -4.33
C ARG A 114 15.47 -16.43 -3.44
N ASN A 115 14.59 -17.45 -3.48
CA ASN A 115 14.58 -18.55 -2.49
C ASN A 115 14.56 -18.01 -1.04
N ARG A 116 13.89 -16.91 -0.82
CA ARG A 116 13.73 -16.26 0.48
C ARG A 116 12.28 -16.32 0.90
N ASP A 117 12.02 -16.98 2.03
CA ASP A 117 10.70 -17.09 2.64
C ASP A 117 10.59 -16.17 3.85
N TYR A 118 9.43 -15.59 4.06
CA TYR A 118 8.96 -14.89 5.27
C TYR A 118 9.71 -13.62 5.68
N LEU A 119 10.90 -13.36 5.19
CA LEU A 119 11.61 -12.11 5.44
C LEU A 119 11.22 -11.08 4.36
N LEU A 120 10.26 -10.21 4.69
CA LEU A 120 9.78 -9.18 3.78
C LEU A 120 10.81 -8.07 3.66
N THR A 121 11.10 -7.35 4.73
CA THR A 121 12.10 -6.29 4.72
C THR A 121 13.11 -6.44 5.85
N VAL A 122 14.33 -5.99 5.61
CA VAL A 122 15.37 -5.74 6.64
C VAL A 122 16.28 -4.64 6.12
N TRP A 123 16.35 -3.54 6.84
CA TRP A 123 17.12 -2.40 6.39
C TRP A 123 17.71 -1.59 7.55
N TYR A 124 18.69 -0.78 7.19
CA TYR A 124 19.28 0.25 8.05
C TYR A 124 19.06 1.61 7.44
N LYS A 125 18.66 2.59 8.28
CA LYS A 125 18.47 3.99 7.91
C LYS A 125 19.37 4.89 8.74
N TYR A 126 20.03 5.84 8.07
CA TYR A 126 20.74 6.93 8.70
C TYR A 126 20.11 8.27 8.35
N THR A 127 19.79 9.09 9.36
CA THR A 127 19.13 10.39 9.20
C THR A 127 20.06 11.53 9.62
N PHE A 128 20.34 12.43 8.67
CA PHE A 128 20.95 13.72 8.91
C PHE A 128 19.88 14.74 9.27
N ARG A 129 19.91 15.29 10.47
CA ARG A 129 19.06 16.41 10.86
C ARG A 129 19.84 17.70 10.64
N LEU A 130 19.51 18.47 9.59
CA LEU A 130 20.15 19.72 9.24
C LEU A 130 19.51 20.89 9.99
N SER A 131 18.20 20.82 10.28
CA SER A 131 17.43 21.69 11.18
C SER A 131 16.17 20.95 11.63
N GLU A 132 15.29 21.60 12.42
CA GLU A 132 14.00 21.02 12.83
C GLU A 132 13.08 20.69 11.64
N GLU A 133 13.16 21.49 10.57
CA GLU A 133 12.35 21.34 9.36
C GLU A 133 13.11 20.76 8.15
N HIS A 134 14.37 20.34 8.35
CA HIS A 134 15.22 19.92 7.25
C HIS A 134 15.97 18.64 7.61
N THR A 135 15.52 17.53 7.07
CA THR A 135 16.09 16.19 7.30
C THR A 135 16.43 15.51 5.99
N LEU A 136 17.48 14.67 6.02
CA LEU A 136 17.91 13.84 4.90
C LEU A 136 18.20 12.44 5.40
N GLY A 137 17.40 11.48 4.97
CA GLY A 137 17.52 10.05 5.31
C GLY A 137 18.06 9.22 4.16
N PHE A 138 18.88 8.23 4.48
CA PHE A 138 19.37 7.22 3.56
C PHE A 138 19.07 5.85 4.14
N THR A 139 18.36 5.03 3.39
CA THR A 139 18.02 3.66 3.75
C THR A 139 18.69 2.68 2.80
N GLY A 140 19.14 1.54 3.30
CA GLY A 140 19.69 0.47 2.47
C GLY A 140 19.44 -0.89 3.10
N GLY A 141 19.09 -1.87 2.25
CA GLY A 141 18.78 -3.23 2.70
C GLY A 141 17.83 -3.94 1.75
N ILE A 142 16.98 -4.80 2.31
CA ILE A 142 15.79 -5.32 1.65
C ILE A 142 14.66 -4.36 2.01
N ILE A 143 14.11 -3.68 1.02
CA ILE A 143 13.12 -2.62 1.19
C ILE A 143 11.84 -2.96 0.40
N ASP A 144 10.79 -2.23 0.73
CA ASP A 144 9.57 -2.15 -0.06
C ASP A 144 9.50 -0.75 -0.69
N ALA A 145 9.29 -0.64 -2.00
CA ALA A 145 9.20 0.66 -2.64
C ALA A 145 7.90 1.39 -2.26
N THR A 146 6.84 0.66 -1.91
CA THR A 146 5.56 1.23 -1.46
C THR A 146 5.67 1.92 -0.10
N ASP A 147 6.68 1.59 0.73
CA ASP A 147 6.99 2.30 1.97
C ASP A 147 7.50 3.74 1.73
N TYR A 148 7.90 4.08 0.50
CA TYR A 148 8.47 5.37 0.14
C TYR A 148 7.69 6.12 -0.93
N LEU A 149 6.92 5.39 -1.76
CA LEU A 149 6.17 5.93 -2.89
C LEU A 149 4.68 5.69 -2.70
N ASP A 150 3.86 6.72 -3.00
CA ASP A 150 2.39 6.64 -2.95
C ASP A 150 1.81 6.31 -1.56
N GLU A 151 2.32 6.91 -0.50
CA GLU A 151 1.76 6.79 0.85
C GLU A 151 0.48 7.62 1.00
N ASN A 152 -0.63 7.15 0.43
CA ASN A 152 -1.93 7.82 0.56
C ASN A 152 -2.54 7.52 1.93
N VAL A 153 -2.97 8.56 2.66
CA VAL A 153 -3.46 8.42 4.04
C VAL A 153 -4.76 7.60 4.12
N TYR A 154 -5.57 7.56 3.07
CA TYR A 154 -6.88 6.91 3.08
C TYR A 154 -6.97 5.65 2.21
N ALA A 155 -5.94 5.37 1.41
CA ALA A 155 -5.96 4.32 0.41
C ALA A 155 -4.54 3.76 0.17
N ASN A 156 -3.98 3.09 1.18
CA ASN A 156 -2.63 2.51 1.15
C ASN A 156 -2.43 1.35 2.16
N ASP A 157 -3.50 0.84 2.77
CA ASP A 157 -3.38 -0.20 3.80
C ASP A 157 -4.48 -1.27 3.59
N GLU A 158 -4.08 -2.42 3.12
CA GLU A 158 -4.92 -3.58 2.83
C GLU A 158 -5.40 -4.32 4.07
N TYR A 159 -4.89 -3.98 5.26
CA TYR A 159 -5.29 -4.58 6.54
C TYR A 159 -6.34 -3.77 7.27
N THR A 160 -6.33 -2.45 7.14
CA THR A 160 -7.19 -1.55 7.90
C THR A 160 -8.10 -0.66 7.05
N GLN A 161 -7.80 -0.54 5.75
CA GLN A 161 -8.53 0.27 4.77
C GLN A 161 -9.18 -0.63 3.69
N PHE A 162 -9.06 -0.24 2.42
CA PHE A 162 -9.56 -1.02 1.28
C PHE A 162 -8.86 -2.38 1.18
N MET A 163 -9.56 -3.37 0.63
CA MET A 163 -8.99 -4.70 0.36
C MET A 163 -8.51 -4.80 -1.09
N ASN A 164 -9.28 -4.25 -2.03
CA ASN A 164 -9.00 -4.42 -3.45
C ASN A 164 -7.69 -3.74 -3.87
N GLU A 165 -6.89 -4.46 -4.61
CA GLU A 165 -5.58 -4.06 -5.11
C GLU A 165 -5.60 -2.69 -5.82
N SER A 166 -6.63 -2.39 -6.62
CA SER A 166 -6.73 -1.11 -7.34
C SER A 166 -6.96 0.11 -6.45
N LEU A 167 -7.34 -0.10 -5.19
CA LEU A 167 -7.63 0.96 -4.22
C LEU A 167 -6.55 1.09 -3.16
N VAL A 168 -5.67 0.09 -3.01
CA VAL A 168 -4.53 0.13 -2.08
C VAL A 168 -3.32 0.77 -2.77
N ASN A 169 -2.90 0.20 -3.89
CA ASN A 169 -1.83 0.73 -4.75
C ASN A 169 -2.36 0.81 -6.19
N GLY A 170 -1.56 1.22 -7.11
CA GLY A 170 -1.97 1.22 -8.50
C GLY A 170 -1.36 0.04 -9.26
N PRO A 171 -2.13 -0.96 -9.68
CA PRO A 171 -1.58 -2.12 -10.41
C PRO A 171 -0.97 -1.76 -11.77
N HIS A 172 -1.09 -0.53 -12.22
CA HIS A 172 -0.41 0.03 -13.38
C HIS A 172 1.01 0.52 -13.08
N ALA A 173 1.40 0.65 -11.80
CA ALA A 173 2.61 1.37 -11.41
C ALA A 173 3.82 0.46 -11.20
N PHE A 174 3.71 -0.85 -11.36
CA PHE A 174 4.79 -1.85 -11.23
C PHE A 174 5.80 -1.57 -10.10
N VAL A 175 5.34 -0.96 -9.01
CA VAL A 175 6.17 -0.61 -7.84
C VAL A 175 6.50 -1.89 -7.07
N PRO A 176 7.80 -2.30 -7.00
CA PRO A 176 8.16 -3.60 -6.44
C PRO A 176 8.25 -3.56 -4.92
N SER A 177 7.90 -4.69 -4.30
CA SER A 177 8.05 -4.94 -2.88
C SER A 177 9.22 -5.89 -2.60
N TYR A 178 9.79 -5.79 -1.40
CA TYR A 178 10.60 -6.81 -0.73
C TYR A 178 11.86 -7.25 -1.48
N ASP A 179 12.70 -6.33 -1.99
CA ASP A 179 13.99 -6.72 -2.55
C ASP A 179 15.13 -5.74 -2.20
N ILE A 180 16.34 -6.10 -2.64
CA ILE A 180 17.55 -5.37 -2.31
C ILE A 180 17.53 -3.99 -2.97
N GLY A 181 17.66 -2.96 -2.13
CA GLY A 181 17.61 -1.59 -2.63
C GLY A 181 18.08 -0.56 -1.64
N GLY A 182 17.82 0.67 -2.00
CA GLY A 182 18.05 1.83 -1.16
C GLY A 182 17.08 2.94 -1.46
N ALA A 183 16.80 3.74 -0.45
CA ALA A 183 15.94 4.90 -0.55
C ALA A 183 16.63 6.14 0.00
N LEU A 184 16.27 7.28 -0.59
CA LEU A 184 16.61 8.61 -0.13
C LEU A 184 15.33 9.36 0.20
N GLU A 185 15.27 9.98 1.36
CA GLU A 185 14.15 10.80 1.83
C GLU A 185 14.68 12.19 2.22
N TRP A 186 14.29 13.21 1.50
CA TRP A 186 14.68 14.59 1.78
C TRP A 186 13.43 15.42 2.09
N LYS A 187 13.34 15.91 3.32
CA LYS A 187 12.26 16.78 3.79
C LYS A 187 12.79 18.19 4.03
N ILE A 188 12.10 19.17 3.46
CA ILE A 188 12.39 20.60 3.62
C ILE A 188 11.09 21.33 3.87
N SER A 189 10.82 21.67 5.15
CA SER A 189 9.54 22.28 5.56
C SER A 189 8.36 21.40 5.05
N ASN A 190 7.52 21.94 4.19
CA ASN A 190 6.34 21.29 3.64
C ASN A 190 6.63 20.45 2.37
N PHE A 191 7.85 20.50 1.87
CA PHE A 191 8.24 19.72 0.67
C PHE A 191 8.97 18.45 1.06
N SER A 192 8.75 17.39 0.29
CA SER A 192 9.52 16.15 0.37
C SER A 192 9.96 15.70 -1.02
N VAL A 193 11.17 15.15 -1.09
CA VAL A 193 11.69 14.45 -2.26
C VAL A 193 12.09 13.06 -1.81
N ARG A 194 11.62 12.03 -2.48
CA ARG A 194 12.01 10.65 -2.24
C ARG A 194 12.56 10.03 -3.51
N GLY A 195 13.53 9.15 -3.36
CA GLY A 195 14.09 8.38 -4.45
C GLY A 195 14.30 6.95 -4.01
N VAL A 196 13.96 5.99 -4.84
CA VAL A 196 14.10 4.56 -4.59
C VAL A 196 14.83 3.91 -5.75
N VAL A 197 15.78 3.04 -5.45
CA VAL A 197 16.43 2.15 -6.40
C VAL A 197 16.41 0.74 -5.87
N MET A 198 15.99 -0.24 -6.68
CA MET A 198 15.96 -1.65 -6.28
C MET A 198 16.52 -2.55 -7.38
N ASN A 199 17.10 -3.66 -6.96
CA ASN A 199 17.42 -4.80 -7.82
C ASN A 199 16.43 -5.90 -7.51
N VAL A 200 15.44 -6.08 -8.36
CA VAL A 200 14.37 -7.08 -8.19
C VAL A 200 14.81 -8.40 -8.82
N GLY A 201 14.54 -9.49 -8.11
CA GLY A 201 15.03 -10.82 -8.49
C GLY A 201 14.43 -11.33 -9.77
N GLU A 202 13.14 -11.22 -9.93
CA GLU A 202 12.46 -11.64 -11.16
C GLU A 202 11.15 -10.86 -11.38
N ASN A 203 10.77 -10.73 -12.64
CA ASN A 203 9.44 -10.36 -13.11
C ASN A 203 8.67 -11.62 -13.55
N ASP A 204 7.49 -11.47 -14.13
CA ASP A 204 6.63 -12.58 -14.56
C ASP A 204 7.30 -13.50 -15.60
N GLU A 205 8.29 -12.99 -16.33
CA GLU A 205 9.08 -13.78 -17.29
C GLU A 205 10.34 -14.41 -16.68
N GLY A 206 10.54 -14.29 -15.36
CA GLY A 206 11.71 -14.81 -14.63
C GLY A 206 13.00 -14.00 -14.86
N ASN A 207 12.91 -12.76 -15.31
CA ASN A 207 14.07 -11.88 -15.52
C ASN A 207 14.29 -10.96 -14.34
N SER A 208 15.52 -10.86 -13.84
CA SER A 208 15.87 -9.81 -12.88
C SER A 208 15.92 -8.44 -13.54
N TYR A 209 15.50 -7.41 -12.82
CA TYR A 209 15.48 -6.04 -13.32
C TYR A 209 15.88 -5.00 -12.26
N GLN A 210 16.19 -3.79 -12.72
CA GLN A 210 16.38 -2.62 -11.87
C GLN A 210 15.11 -1.78 -11.88
N PHE A 211 14.70 -1.31 -10.70
CA PHE A 211 13.64 -0.33 -10.54
C PHE A 211 14.22 1.00 -10.07
N TYR A 212 13.67 2.09 -10.58
CA TYR A 212 13.98 3.47 -10.21
C TYR A 212 12.69 4.23 -10.01
N GLY A 213 12.46 4.74 -8.81
CA GLY A 213 11.30 5.57 -8.48
C GLY A 213 11.71 6.90 -7.88
N ALA A 214 10.96 7.95 -8.16
CA ALA A 214 11.12 9.25 -7.53
C ALA A 214 9.76 9.90 -7.24
N GLN A 215 9.63 10.52 -6.08
CA GLN A 215 8.43 11.23 -5.64
C GLN A 215 8.77 12.65 -5.21
N LEU A 216 7.98 13.61 -5.68
CA LEU A 216 7.91 14.95 -5.14
C LEU A 216 6.61 15.09 -4.36
N GLY A 217 6.69 15.44 -3.09
CA GLY A 217 5.57 15.63 -2.19
C GLY A 217 5.47 17.06 -1.66
N TYR A 218 4.24 17.50 -1.39
CA TYR A 218 3.93 18.74 -0.68
C TYR A 218 2.82 18.50 0.33
N THR A 219 3.07 18.85 1.60
CA THR A 219 2.08 18.76 2.68
C THR A 219 1.52 20.14 2.96
N LEU A 220 0.20 20.29 2.88
CA LEU A 220 -0.52 21.53 3.15
C LEU A 220 -1.30 21.42 4.45
N SER A 221 -0.94 22.23 5.44
CA SER A 221 -1.76 22.43 6.64
C SER A 221 -2.73 23.58 6.40
N SER A 222 -4.02 23.32 6.52
CA SER A 222 -5.09 24.29 6.29
C SER A 222 -6.14 24.24 7.40
N PRO A 223 -7.05 25.23 7.51
CA PRO A 223 -8.17 25.16 8.44
C PRO A 223 -9.12 23.96 8.20
N LEU A 224 -9.09 23.34 7.04
CA LEU A 224 -9.85 22.13 6.74
C LEU A 224 -9.16 20.85 7.22
N GLY A 225 -7.88 20.90 7.52
CA GLY A 225 -7.03 19.77 7.89
C GLY A 225 -5.78 19.69 7.04
N GLU A 226 -5.04 18.61 7.19
CA GLU A 226 -3.83 18.33 6.44
C GLU A 226 -4.16 17.70 5.08
N GLY A 227 -3.40 18.07 4.06
CA GLY A 227 -3.46 17.47 2.72
C GLY A 227 -2.07 17.16 2.21
N ASN A 228 -1.93 16.02 1.52
CA ASN A 228 -0.69 15.56 0.95
C ASN A 228 -0.84 15.39 -0.58
N TYR A 229 0.04 16.01 -1.32
CA TYR A 229 0.01 16.06 -2.77
C TYR A 229 1.32 15.52 -3.32
N ARG A 230 1.26 14.40 -4.08
CA ARG A 230 2.42 13.65 -4.55
C ARG A 230 2.40 13.50 -6.05
N VAL A 231 3.56 13.65 -6.66
CA VAL A 231 3.82 13.26 -8.06
C VAL A 231 4.95 12.26 -8.03
N ILE A 232 4.70 11.11 -8.64
CA ILE A 232 5.60 9.96 -8.67
C ILE A 232 5.98 9.70 -10.11
N VAL A 233 7.23 9.41 -10.38
CA VAL A 233 7.72 8.90 -11.66
C VAL A 233 8.55 7.65 -11.41
N ASP A 234 8.35 6.64 -12.22
CA ASP A 234 9.02 5.36 -12.08
C ASP A 234 9.44 4.79 -13.43
N ARG A 235 10.50 3.97 -13.41
CA ARG A 235 11.05 3.31 -14.57
C ARG A 235 11.80 2.04 -14.18
N THR A 236 11.76 1.04 -15.08
CA THR A 236 12.57 -0.18 -14.94
C THR A 236 13.73 -0.22 -15.93
N SER A 237 14.67 -1.14 -15.73
CA SER A 237 15.59 -1.57 -16.78
C SER A 237 14.83 -2.37 -17.85
N LYS A 238 15.46 -2.52 -19.02
CA LYS A 238 14.87 -3.15 -20.21
C LYS A 238 14.85 -4.68 -20.08
N GLN A 239 13.87 -5.24 -19.34
CA GLN A 239 13.76 -6.66 -19.03
C GLN A 239 12.34 -7.24 -19.19
N PHE A 240 11.35 -6.42 -19.52
CA PHE A 240 9.96 -6.82 -19.71
C PHE A 240 9.70 -7.10 -21.19
N LEU A 241 9.03 -8.20 -21.50
CA LEU A 241 8.75 -8.53 -22.90
C LEU A 241 7.68 -7.61 -23.48
N ASP A 242 7.81 -7.31 -24.77
CA ASP A 242 6.74 -6.66 -25.53
C ASP A 242 5.54 -7.62 -25.70
N LYS A 243 4.42 -7.14 -26.23
CA LYS A 243 3.21 -7.93 -26.46
C LYS A 243 3.46 -9.17 -27.34
N GLN A 244 4.44 -9.14 -28.22
CA GLN A 244 4.80 -10.23 -29.11
C GLN A 244 5.71 -11.26 -28.44
N GLY A 245 6.31 -10.92 -27.30
CA GLY A 245 7.29 -11.72 -26.59
C GLY A 245 8.66 -11.80 -27.32
N GLU A 246 8.92 -10.82 -28.20
CA GLU A 246 10.11 -10.83 -29.07
C GLU A 246 11.20 -9.88 -28.53
N ASP A 247 10.84 -8.67 -28.15
CA ASP A 247 11.76 -7.64 -27.67
C ASP A 247 11.58 -7.34 -26.19
N LYS A 248 12.70 -7.05 -25.51
CA LYS A 248 12.66 -6.56 -24.12
C LYS A 248 12.46 -5.06 -24.10
N GLU A 249 11.57 -4.58 -23.25
CA GLU A 249 11.25 -3.17 -23.09
C GLU A 249 11.36 -2.68 -21.64
N HIS A 250 11.29 -1.37 -21.45
CA HIS A 250 11.16 -0.71 -20.14
C HIS A 250 9.69 -0.58 -19.81
N LEU A 251 9.35 -0.60 -18.53
CA LEU A 251 8.15 0.04 -17.99
C LEU A 251 8.51 1.47 -17.56
N THR A 252 7.65 2.43 -17.84
CA THR A 252 7.81 3.83 -17.40
C THR A 252 6.44 4.38 -17.03
N GLY A 253 6.30 4.90 -15.81
CA GLY A 253 5.05 5.39 -15.26
C GLY A 253 5.14 6.79 -14.68
N ILE A 254 3.99 7.40 -14.54
CA ILE A 254 3.78 8.63 -13.78
C ILE A 254 2.46 8.53 -13.02
N THR A 255 2.48 8.86 -11.73
CA THR A 255 1.29 8.85 -10.87
C THR A 255 1.17 10.16 -10.12
N VAL A 256 -0.05 10.68 -9.97
CA VAL A 256 -0.40 11.69 -8.99
C VAL A 256 -1.26 11.03 -7.91
N SER A 257 -0.93 11.27 -6.64
CA SER A 257 -1.63 10.71 -5.50
C SER A 257 -1.84 11.81 -4.46
N PHE A 258 -3.09 12.18 -4.26
CA PHE A 258 -3.49 13.27 -3.38
C PHE A 258 -4.45 12.75 -2.32
N ASP A 259 -4.26 13.21 -1.09
CA ASP A 259 -5.21 13.04 -0.01
C ASP A 259 -5.41 14.36 0.73
N GLN A 260 -6.61 14.58 1.24
CA GLN A 260 -6.98 15.80 1.95
C GLN A 260 -7.98 15.51 3.06
N GLN A 261 -7.64 15.89 4.29
CA GLN A 261 -8.59 15.94 5.38
C GLN A 261 -9.55 17.11 5.18
N LEU A 262 -10.84 16.89 5.39
CA LEU A 262 -11.92 17.87 5.21
C LEU A 262 -12.71 18.01 6.53
N GLY A 263 -12.17 18.77 7.44
CA GLY A 263 -12.66 18.89 8.83
C GLY A 263 -12.38 17.62 9.64
N ASP A 264 -13.17 17.40 10.69
CA ASP A 264 -12.96 16.30 11.63
C ASP A 264 -13.65 14.99 11.20
N ILE A 265 -14.45 15.03 10.13
CA ILE A 265 -15.34 13.92 9.73
C ILE A 265 -14.91 13.29 8.42
N PHE A 266 -14.52 14.08 7.42
CA PHE A 266 -14.28 13.59 6.09
C PHE A 266 -12.80 13.61 5.70
N GLY A 267 -12.39 12.61 4.95
CA GLY A 267 -11.18 12.59 4.16
C GLY A 267 -11.52 12.28 2.71
N ALA A 268 -10.78 12.83 1.77
CA ALA A 268 -10.94 12.54 0.36
C ALA A 268 -9.57 12.25 -0.25
N TRP A 269 -9.56 11.39 -1.27
CA TRP A 269 -8.34 11.04 -1.97
C TRP A 269 -8.59 10.79 -3.45
N ILE A 270 -7.53 10.97 -4.26
CA ILE A 270 -7.49 10.58 -5.66
C ILE A 270 -6.11 10.00 -5.99
N ARG A 271 -6.09 9.05 -6.94
CA ARG A 271 -4.89 8.51 -7.56
C ARG A 271 -5.13 8.37 -9.06
N PHE A 272 -4.33 9.09 -9.86
CA PHE A 272 -4.34 8.99 -11.31
C PHE A 272 -2.95 8.62 -11.78
N GLY A 273 -2.85 7.58 -12.60
CA GLY A 273 -1.59 7.08 -13.07
C GLY A 273 -1.64 6.65 -14.53
N TRP A 274 -0.51 6.71 -15.19
CA TRP A 274 -0.30 6.33 -16.58
C TRP A 274 1.04 5.63 -16.71
N GLN A 275 1.09 4.61 -17.55
CA GLN A 275 2.34 3.96 -17.94
C GLN A 275 2.40 3.77 -19.45
N ASP A 276 3.63 3.63 -19.99
CA ASP A 276 3.79 3.29 -21.41
C ASP A 276 3.44 1.79 -21.64
N ASP A 277 2.98 1.48 -22.85
CA ASP A 277 2.54 0.17 -23.28
C ASP A 277 3.52 -0.48 -24.29
N LYS A 278 4.82 -0.17 -24.19
CA LYS A 278 5.84 -0.82 -25.02
C LYS A 278 6.08 -2.26 -24.59
N ALA A 279 6.16 -2.50 -23.29
CA ALA A 279 6.08 -3.84 -22.74
C ALA A 279 4.63 -4.36 -22.76
N ALA A 280 4.45 -5.65 -22.55
CA ALA A 280 3.15 -6.25 -22.33
C ALA A 280 2.58 -5.76 -21.00
N VAL A 281 1.43 -5.07 -21.02
CA VAL A 281 0.77 -4.54 -19.84
C VAL A 281 -0.74 -4.73 -19.93
N ASP A 282 -1.34 -5.15 -18.82
CA ASP A 282 -2.80 -5.26 -18.70
C ASP A 282 -3.46 -3.88 -18.68
N TYR A 283 -2.88 -2.93 -17.95
CA TYR A 283 -3.41 -1.59 -17.78
C TYR A 283 -2.38 -0.53 -18.12
N ASP A 284 -2.76 0.49 -18.86
CA ASP A 284 -1.94 1.66 -19.18
C ASP A 284 -2.32 2.91 -18.37
N ALA A 285 -3.51 2.92 -17.76
CA ALA A 285 -3.93 4.03 -16.90
C ALA A 285 -4.86 3.58 -15.78
N ILE A 286 -4.82 4.33 -14.66
CA ILE A 286 -5.76 4.21 -13.54
C ILE A 286 -6.32 5.59 -13.18
N TYR A 287 -7.61 5.61 -12.87
CA TYR A 287 -8.32 6.76 -12.33
C TYR A 287 -9.10 6.28 -11.11
N SER A 288 -8.59 6.54 -9.93
CA SER A 288 -9.22 6.13 -8.68
C SER A 288 -9.39 7.29 -7.72
N GLY A 289 -10.36 7.15 -6.82
CA GLY A 289 -10.61 8.12 -5.79
C GLY A 289 -11.70 7.68 -4.84
N GLY A 290 -11.78 8.36 -3.71
CA GLY A 290 -12.74 7.98 -2.70
C GLY A 290 -12.81 8.94 -1.54
N VAL A 291 -13.60 8.52 -0.55
CA VAL A 291 -13.81 9.26 0.69
C VAL A 291 -13.66 8.33 1.89
N ASN A 292 -13.13 8.89 2.96
CA ASN A 292 -13.15 8.29 4.30
C ASN A 292 -14.09 9.11 5.18
N ILE A 293 -14.91 8.44 5.98
CA ILE A 293 -15.85 9.04 6.91
C ILE A 293 -15.53 8.57 8.31
N SER A 294 -15.11 9.49 9.18
CA SER A 294 -14.78 9.23 10.58
C SER A 294 -16.02 8.82 11.37
N GLY A 295 -15.87 7.84 12.25
CA GLY A 295 -16.86 7.42 13.21
C GLY A 295 -17.29 8.48 14.22
N SER A 296 -16.60 9.61 14.29
CA SER A 296 -17.04 10.79 15.04
C SER A 296 -18.47 11.22 14.68
N LEU A 297 -18.88 10.99 13.43
CA LEU A 297 -20.24 11.28 12.95
C LEU A 297 -21.32 10.49 13.73
N TRP A 298 -21.01 9.28 14.18
CA TRP A 298 -21.91 8.42 14.98
C TRP A 298 -21.38 8.10 16.38
N ARG A 299 -20.46 8.94 16.90
CA ARG A 299 -19.90 8.88 18.26
C ARG A 299 -19.05 7.62 18.53
N ARG A 300 -18.37 7.11 17.53
CA ARG A 300 -17.39 6.03 17.62
C ARG A 300 -16.13 6.48 16.89
N GLU A 301 -15.34 7.32 17.53
CA GLU A 301 -14.23 8.08 16.94
C GLU A 301 -13.17 7.22 16.21
N ASN A 302 -12.98 5.98 16.68
CA ASN A 302 -12.01 5.05 16.10
C ASN A 302 -12.57 4.23 14.92
N ASP A 303 -13.88 4.24 14.70
CA ASP A 303 -14.49 3.58 13.55
C ASP A 303 -14.33 4.44 12.29
N ASN A 304 -14.40 3.81 11.14
CA ASN A 304 -14.47 4.55 9.87
C ASN A 304 -15.20 3.78 8.77
N ILE A 305 -15.69 4.52 7.80
CA ILE A 305 -16.22 4.02 6.53
C ILE A 305 -15.32 4.54 5.40
N GLY A 306 -14.87 3.65 4.52
CA GLY A 306 -14.25 4.01 3.25
C GLY A 306 -15.19 3.68 2.10
N LEU A 307 -15.24 4.59 1.12
CA LEU A 307 -15.91 4.37 -0.17
C LEU A 307 -14.92 4.74 -1.27
N GLY A 308 -14.62 3.82 -2.18
CA GLY A 308 -13.66 4.01 -3.25
C GLY A 308 -14.20 3.51 -4.59
N TYR A 309 -13.74 4.14 -5.64
CA TYR A 309 -13.98 3.73 -7.02
C TYR A 309 -12.68 3.79 -7.80
N SER A 310 -12.45 2.79 -8.64
CA SER A 310 -11.33 2.71 -9.56
C SER A 310 -11.81 2.32 -10.95
N TYR A 311 -11.30 3.03 -11.95
CA TYR A 311 -11.40 2.72 -13.36
C TYR A 311 -9.99 2.54 -13.90
N LEU A 312 -9.71 1.36 -14.46
CA LEU A 312 -8.46 1.05 -15.12
C LEU A 312 -8.70 0.90 -16.61
N ASN A 313 -7.94 1.62 -17.40
CA ASN A 313 -7.93 1.49 -18.86
C ASN A 313 -6.99 0.37 -19.27
N GLY A 314 -7.44 -0.49 -20.16
CA GLY A 314 -6.65 -1.62 -20.66
C GLY A 314 -5.46 -1.15 -21.50
N GLY A 315 -4.32 -1.76 -21.25
CA GLY A 315 -3.09 -1.55 -22.01
C GLY A 315 -3.08 -2.30 -23.35
N ASN A 316 -1.97 -2.90 -23.68
CA ASN A 316 -1.84 -3.62 -24.96
C ASN A 316 -2.23 -5.10 -24.90
N LEU A 317 -2.45 -5.70 -23.71
CA LEU A 317 -2.96 -7.06 -23.54
C LEU A 317 -4.48 -7.14 -23.79
N ASP A 318 -5.12 -8.24 -23.41
CA ASP A 318 -6.48 -8.56 -23.84
C ASP A 318 -7.58 -7.84 -23.05
N ILE A 319 -7.28 -7.28 -21.89
CA ILE A 319 -8.25 -6.49 -21.13
C ILE A 319 -8.49 -5.14 -21.78
N GLU A 320 -9.74 -4.70 -21.87
CA GLU A 320 -10.13 -3.38 -22.38
C GLU A 320 -10.30 -2.39 -21.24
N GLN A 321 -10.92 -2.82 -20.13
CA GLN A 321 -11.07 -2.00 -18.92
C GLN A 321 -11.46 -2.86 -17.73
N THR A 322 -11.13 -2.37 -16.52
CA THR A 322 -11.66 -2.88 -15.27
C THR A 322 -12.29 -1.76 -14.46
N GLN A 323 -13.41 -2.05 -13.82
CA GLN A 323 -14.10 -1.15 -12.90
C GLN A 323 -14.24 -1.82 -11.55
N VAL A 324 -13.87 -1.10 -10.50
CA VAL A 324 -14.00 -1.55 -9.11
C VAL A 324 -14.70 -0.46 -8.31
N PHE A 325 -15.73 -0.84 -7.56
CA PHE A 325 -16.26 -0.05 -6.46
C PHE A 325 -16.11 -0.86 -5.18
N GLU A 326 -15.58 -0.26 -4.14
CA GLU A 326 -15.48 -0.88 -2.83
C GLU A 326 -16.02 0.05 -1.75
N GLY A 327 -16.72 -0.53 -0.79
CA GLY A 327 -17.15 0.15 0.42
C GLY A 327 -16.92 -0.73 1.63
N TYR A 328 -16.29 -0.19 2.66
CA TYR A 328 -16.07 -0.91 3.91
C TYR A 328 -16.52 -0.12 5.14
N TYR A 329 -16.88 -0.84 6.19
CA TYR A 329 -17.07 -0.31 7.54
C TYR A 329 -16.14 -1.04 8.50
N ARG A 330 -15.19 -0.31 9.08
CA ARG A 330 -14.28 -0.80 10.12
C ARG A 330 -14.81 -0.44 11.48
N LEU A 331 -15.21 -1.46 12.25
CA LEU A 331 -15.67 -1.39 13.62
C LEU A 331 -14.51 -1.69 14.57
N VAL A 332 -14.00 -0.69 15.25
CA VAL A 332 -12.93 -0.85 16.24
C VAL A 332 -13.52 -1.26 17.58
N LEU A 333 -13.18 -2.47 18.03
CA LEU A 333 -13.68 -3.07 19.28
C LEU A 333 -12.89 -2.57 20.49
N ASN A 334 -11.60 -2.47 20.36
CA ASN A 334 -10.66 -1.92 21.35
C ASN A 334 -9.36 -1.52 20.65
N GLU A 335 -8.33 -1.14 21.41
CA GLU A 335 -7.03 -0.72 20.90
C GLU A 335 -6.27 -1.78 20.08
N TYR A 336 -6.65 -3.06 20.18
CA TYR A 336 -5.98 -4.17 19.48
C TYR A 336 -6.84 -4.81 18.39
N LEU A 337 -8.16 -4.71 18.47
CA LEU A 337 -9.06 -5.53 17.66
C LEU A 337 -10.04 -4.67 16.86
N ALA A 338 -10.17 -4.97 15.58
CA ALA A 338 -11.21 -4.43 14.71
C ALA A 338 -11.84 -5.51 13.83
N LEU A 339 -13.10 -5.26 13.45
CA LEU A 339 -13.84 -6.04 12.46
C LEU A 339 -14.21 -5.13 11.29
N THR A 340 -14.00 -5.61 10.07
CA THR A 340 -14.36 -4.87 8.86
C THR A 340 -15.36 -5.68 8.05
N ALA A 341 -16.50 -5.08 7.73
CA ALA A 341 -17.41 -5.58 6.70
C ALA A 341 -17.07 -4.85 5.39
N ASP A 342 -16.95 -5.60 4.32
CA ASP A 342 -16.50 -5.13 3.02
C ASP A 342 -17.43 -5.59 1.90
N VAL A 343 -17.65 -4.74 0.91
CA VAL A 343 -18.41 -5.02 -0.30
C VAL A 343 -17.67 -4.46 -1.49
N GLN A 344 -17.32 -5.32 -2.44
CA GLN A 344 -16.73 -4.92 -3.71
C GLN A 344 -17.70 -5.25 -4.85
N TYR A 345 -17.80 -4.36 -5.82
CA TYR A 345 -18.37 -4.62 -7.13
C TYR A 345 -17.25 -4.54 -8.14
N MET A 346 -17.07 -5.59 -8.93
CA MET A 346 -16.02 -5.68 -9.93
C MET A 346 -16.60 -6.02 -11.31
N LYS A 347 -15.99 -5.47 -12.35
CA LYS A 347 -16.33 -5.75 -13.74
C LYS A 347 -15.08 -5.63 -14.60
N ASP A 348 -14.79 -6.69 -15.36
CA ASP A 348 -13.77 -6.69 -16.41
C ASP A 348 -14.47 -6.75 -17.78
N ASP A 349 -14.05 -5.89 -18.70
CA ASP A 349 -14.40 -5.93 -20.09
C ASP A 349 -13.15 -6.31 -20.90
N TYR A 350 -13.26 -7.26 -21.82
CA TYR A 350 -12.15 -7.73 -22.66
C TYR A 350 -12.30 -7.26 -24.10
N LYS A 351 -11.20 -7.13 -24.83
CA LYS A 351 -11.18 -6.82 -26.26
C LYS A 351 -11.87 -7.90 -27.07
N GLU A 352 -12.40 -7.55 -28.24
CA GLU A 352 -13.20 -8.44 -29.08
C GLU A 352 -12.53 -9.82 -29.30
N GLY A 353 -13.32 -10.89 -29.11
CA GLY A 353 -12.91 -12.29 -29.33
C GLY A 353 -12.47 -13.04 -28.10
N SER A 354 -12.46 -12.40 -26.94
CA SER A 354 -12.05 -12.98 -25.66
C SER A 354 -13.23 -13.55 -24.84
N THR A 355 -12.92 -14.18 -23.73
CA THR A 355 -13.81 -14.91 -22.82
C THR A 355 -15.01 -14.11 -22.29
N PRO A 356 -16.01 -14.77 -21.66
CA PRO A 356 -17.11 -14.08 -20.98
C PRO A 356 -16.57 -13.07 -19.96
N GLU A 357 -17.06 -11.84 -20.03
CA GLU A 357 -16.67 -10.75 -19.17
C GLU A 357 -17.18 -11.00 -17.75
N PRO A 358 -16.31 -11.18 -16.74
CA PRO A 358 -16.75 -11.37 -15.37
C PRO A 358 -17.31 -10.05 -14.82
N LYS A 359 -18.44 -10.17 -14.13
CA LYS A 359 -19.09 -9.08 -13.44
C LYS A 359 -19.75 -9.63 -12.19
N GLY A 360 -19.51 -9.00 -11.05
CA GLY A 360 -20.07 -9.54 -9.82
C GLY A 360 -19.83 -8.70 -8.59
N VAL A 361 -20.26 -9.26 -7.47
CA VAL A 361 -20.13 -8.68 -6.13
C VAL A 361 -19.33 -9.62 -5.25
N ILE A 362 -18.40 -9.07 -4.49
CA ILE A 362 -17.66 -9.79 -3.46
C ILE A 362 -18.06 -9.23 -2.10
N LEU A 363 -18.46 -10.11 -1.20
CA LEU A 363 -18.73 -9.77 0.21
C LEU A 363 -17.56 -10.25 1.05
N GLY A 364 -16.98 -9.37 1.84
CA GLY A 364 -15.84 -9.62 2.70
C GLY A 364 -16.16 -9.40 4.18
N LEU A 365 -15.56 -10.22 5.02
CA LEU A 365 -15.47 -9.99 6.46
C LEU A 365 -14.02 -10.19 6.87
N ARG A 366 -13.41 -9.15 7.44
CA ARG A 366 -12.02 -9.15 7.91
C ARG A 366 -11.99 -8.84 9.40
N ALA A 367 -11.21 -9.62 10.15
CA ALA A 367 -10.85 -9.34 11.53
C ALA A 367 -9.36 -9.00 11.57
N THR A 368 -8.99 -7.92 12.23
CA THR A 368 -7.60 -7.50 12.43
C THR A 368 -7.26 -7.42 13.91
N ALA A 369 -6.08 -7.92 14.27
CA ALA A 369 -5.45 -7.70 15.56
C ALA A 369 -4.11 -6.99 15.34
N GLU A 370 -3.98 -5.78 15.85
CA GLU A 370 -2.77 -4.95 15.80
C GLU A 370 -2.13 -4.92 17.20
N PHE A 371 -0.80 -5.01 17.31
CA PHE A 371 -0.08 -5.04 18.59
C PHE A 371 1.30 -4.37 18.52
#